data_278bf20454d768a402f37291b5504c70
#
_entry.id   278bf20454d768a402f37291b5504c70
#
_cell.length_a   1.000
_cell.length_b   1.000
_cell.length_c   1.000
_cell.angle_alpha   90.00
_cell.angle_beta   90.00
_cell.angle_gamma   90.00
#
_symmetry.space_group_name_H-M   'P 1'
#
loop_
_entity.id
_entity.type
_entity.pdbx_description
1 polymer ?
#
loop_
_entity_poly.entity_id
_entity_poly.type
_entity_poly.pdbx_seq_one_letter_code
_entity_poly.pdbx_strand_id
1 'polypeptide(L)'
;ALFMTSAQAEAGTGCPLSMTYSAVPALRTQPELAAEWEPLLVAPAYDGRLAVRDEKSSALCGMAMTEKQGGSDVRANTTVARPLEGAGGPGAEYELTGHKWFCSAPMCDLFLVLAQAPQGLSCFALARILPDGSRNAFHLQRLKDKLGNRSNASSEVELHGALARMVGEPGRGVTTIIEMVAHTRLDCVLGAAAGMRLGVAQAVHHAGHRSAFGARLVDQPLMGNVLADLCLESEAATVLAMRLARAFDEAAAGDERAARFRRLATPVAKYWTCKRAPAHAAEALECLGGNGYVEASGMPRLYREAPLNSIWEGSGSVQALDALRALARDPGGLDVLLDEVGEAAGVEPRLDAFVRGLRAELGDPDTIEARARRVVERLGLALQASLLVRHSPPAVADAFCASRLDGDGGLAFGTLPAGVDAGAIVERHRPGNDAGYSREATSSGGGELDVDAGA
;
A
#
# COMPACT_ATOMS: atom_id res chain seq x y z
N ALA A 1 -8.46 -7.68 -4.48
CA ALA A 1 -9.50 -7.07 -5.32
C ALA A 1 -10.37 -6.10 -4.51
N LEU A 2 -11.07 -6.55 -3.45
CA LEU A 2 -11.98 -5.70 -2.66
C LEU A 2 -11.31 -4.42 -2.11
N PHE A 3 -10.10 -4.54 -1.55
CA PHE A 3 -9.35 -3.38 -1.07
C PHE A 3 -9.10 -2.34 -2.18
N MET A 4 -8.69 -2.76 -3.37
CA MET A 4 -8.49 -1.85 -4.50
C MET A 4 -9.78 -1.18 -4.94
N THR A 5 -10.90 -1.90 -4.96
CA THR A 5 -12.20 -1.33 -5.32
C THR A 5 -12.65 -0.30 -4.29
N SER A 6 -12.53 -0.62 -3.00
CA SER A 6 -12.86 0.28 -1.89
C SER A 6 -11.98 1.54 -1.90
N ALA A 7 -10.68 1.39 -2.15
CA ALA A 7 -9.73 2.51 -2.20
C ALA A 7 -10.01 3.49 -3.34
N GLN A 8 -10.63 3.06 -4.44
CA GLN A 8 -11.08 3.96 -5.51
C GLN A 8 -12.28 4.82 -5.08
N ALA A 9 -13.17 4.27 -4.27
CA ALA A 9 -14.31 5.03 -3.75
C ALA A 9 -13.89 5.99 -2.63
N GLU A 10 -13.16 5.49 -1.62
CA GLU A 10 -12.73 6.27 -0.46
C GLU A 10 -11.44 5.68 0.15
N ALA A 11 -10.33 6.41 0.02
CA ALA A 11 -9.01 5.93 0.45
C ALA A 11 -8.77 6.03 1.96
N GLY A 12 -9.44 6.94 2.66
CA GLY A 12 -9.18 7.21 4.09
C GLY A 12 -9.65 6.10 5.02
N THR A 13 -10.74 5.41 4.68
CA THR A 13 -11.24 4.24 5.42
C THR A 13 -10.30 3.03 5.30
N GLY A 14 -9.48 2.99 4.26
CA GLY A 14 -8.45 1.95 4.08
C GLY A 14 -7.44 1.91 5.22
N CYS A 15 -7.08 3.06 5.80
CA CYS A 15 -6.05 3.13 6.83
C CYS A 15 -6.40 2.37 8.13
N PRO A 16 -7.54 2.63 8.82
CA PRO A 16 -7.89 1.86 10.01
C PRO A 16 -8.12 0.37 9.72
N LEU A 17 -8.66 0.02 8.55
CA LEU A 17 -8.83 -1.38 8.17
C LEU A 17 -7.50 -2.08 7.95
N SER A 18 -6.57 -1.41 7.22
CA SER A 18 -5.22 -1.89 6.98
C SER A 18 -4.46 -2.12 8.29
N MET A 19 -4.47 -1.16 9.21
CA MET A 19 -3.81 -1.31 10.51
C MET A 19 -4.43 -2.45 11.33
N THR A 20 -5.76 -2.60 11.30
CA THR A 20 -6.48 -3.59 12.11
C THR A 20 -6.08 -5.02 11.76
N TYR A 21 -6.20 -5.42 10.49
CA TYR A 21 -5.85 -6.79 10.13
C TYR A 21 -4.34 -7.04 10.18
N SER A 22 -3.55 -6.01 9.86
CA SER A 22 -2.08 -6.11 9.88
C SER A 22 -1.50 -6.26 11.29
N ALA A 23 -2.23 -5.86 12.33
CA ALA A 23 -1.79 -6.04 13.71
C ALA A 23 -1.77 -7.50 14.17
N VAL A 24 -2.58 -8.35 13.56
CA VAL A 24 -2.76 -9.76 13.97
C VAL A 24 -1.43 -10.54 14.02
N PRO A 25 -0.59 -10.57 12.97
CA PRO A 25 0.68 -11.31 13.04
C PRO A 25 1.65 -10.75 14.10
N ALA A 26 1.63 -9.45 14.38
CA ALA A 26 2.43 -8.90 15.47
C ALA A 26 1.90 -9.33 16.84
N LEU A 27 0.58 -9.32 17.06
CA LEU A 27 -0.04 -9.77 18.31
C LEU A 27 0.20 -11.25 18.58
N ARG A 28 0.25 -12.09 17.53
CA ARG A 28 0.52 -13.54 17.66
C ARG A 28 1.88 -13.86 18.24
N THR A 29 2.81 -12.89 18.29
CA THR A 29 4.08 -13.04 19.03
C THR A 29 3.88 -13.06 20.56
N GLN A 30 2.67 -12.68 21.02
CA GLN A 30 2.23 -12.74 22.43
C GLN A 30 0.88 -13.46 22.48
N PRO A 31 0.86 -14.81 22.65
CA PRO A 31 -0.33 -15.64 22.46
C PRO A 31 -1.54 -15.23 23.31
N GLU A 32 -1.33 -14.81 24.56
CA GLU A 32 -2.41 -14.38 25.45
C GLU A 32 -3.10 -13.11 24.92
N LEU A 33 -2.33 -12.12 24.46
CA LEU A 33 -2.88 -10.91 23.84
C LEU A 33 -3.56 -11.20 22.51
N ALA A 34 -3.02 -12.12 21.73
CA ALA A 34 -3.66 -12.56 20.49
C ALA A 34 -5.01 -13.23 20.80
N ALA A 35 -5.08 -14.13 21.76
CA ALA A 35 -6.33 -14.77 22.16
C ALA A 35 -7.41 -13.77 22.61
N GLU A 36 -6.99 -12.67 23.22
CA GLU A 36 -7.89 -11.62 23.70
C GLU A 36 -8.42 -10.73 22.56
N TRP A 37 -7.59 -10.36 21.60
CA TRP A 37 -7.89 -9.30 20.64
C TRP A 37 -8.17 -9.80 19.23
N GLU A 38 -7.49 -10.86 18.78
CA GLU A 38 -7.62 -11.33 17.38
C GLU A 38 -9.06 -11.65 16.98
N PRO A 39 -9.91 -12.33 17.81
CA PRO A 39 -11.30 -12.58 17.43
C PRO A 39 -12.11 -11.31 17.14
N LEU A 40 -11.80 -10.21 17.83
CA LEU A 40 -12.46 -8.92 17.62
C LEU A 40 -11.91 -8.18 16.40
N LEU A 41 -10.60 -8.29 16.13
CA LEU A 41 -9.94 -7.62 15.01
C LEU A 41 -10.28 -8.26 13.65
N VAL A 42 -10.61 -9.55 13.62
CA VAL A 42 -11.02 -10.26 12.39
C VAL A 42 -12.54 -10.35 12.23
N ALA A 43 -13.31 -9.81 13.16
CA ALA A 43 -14.76 -9.81 13.09
C ALA A 43 -15.27 -9.00 11.87
N PRO A 44 -16.24 -9.51 11.10
CA PRO A 44 -16.72 -8.85 9.88
C PRO A 44 -17.66 -7.66 10.14
N ALA A 45 -18.17 -7.55 11.37
CA ALA A 45 -19.06 -6.45 11.77
C ALA A 45 -18.23 -5.27 12.31
N TYR A 46 -18.76 -4.05 12.18
CA TYR A 46 -18.16 -2.85 12.78
C TYR A 46 -18.91 -2.44 14.04
N ASP A 47 -18.19 -2.33 15.17
CA ASP A 47 -18.68 -1.81 16.43
C ASP A 47 -17.97 -0.49 16.76
N GLY A 48 -18.61 0.63 16.46
CA GLY A 48 -18.06 1.98 16.65
C GLY A 48 -18.11 2.50 18.09
N ARG A 49 -18.60 1.72 19.08
CA ARG A 49 -18.67 2.16 20.48
C ARG A 49 -17.26 2.22 21.08
N LEU A 50 -17.01 3.23 21.87
CA LEU A 50 -15.82 3.28 22.72
C LEU A 50 -16.19 2.64 24.08
N ALA A 51 -15.95 1.33 24.20
CA ALA A 51 -16.34 0.50 25.33
C ALA A 51 -15.21 -0.44 25.75
N VAL A 52 -15.37 -1.10 26.88
CA VAL A 52 -14.43 -2.17 27.29
C VAL A 52 -14.43 -3.31 26.27
N ARG A 53 -13.29 -3.93 26.09
CA ARG A 53 -13.10 -5.01 25.11
C ARG A 53 -14.21 -6.07 25.17
N ASP A 54 -14.54 -6.53 26.38
CA ASP A 54 -15.47 -7.65 26.59
C ASP A 54 -16.92 -7.34 26.23
N GLU A 55 -17.26 -6.07 26.06
CA GLU A 55 -18.58 -5.60 25.62
C GLU A 55 -18.67 -5.37 24.12
N LYS A 56 -17.57 -5.54 23.40
CA LYS A 56 -17.51 -5.26 21.95
C LYS A 56 -17.69 -6.50 21.10
N SER A 57 -18.39 -6.32 19.98
CA SER A 57 -18.52 -7.38 18.96
C SER A 57 -17.40 -7.35 17.92
N SER A 58 -16.67 -6.23 17.81
CA SER A 58 -15.47 -6.08 16.98
C SER A 58 -14.60 -4.94 17.48
N ALA A 59 -13.34 -4.93 17.12
CA ALA A 59 -12.41 -3.87 17.48
C ALA A 59 -11.56 -3.42 16.29
N LEU A 60 -11.10 -2.17 16.34
CA LEU A 60 -10.10 -1.62 15.44
C LEU A 60 -8.76 -1.49 16.17
N CYS A 61 -7.67 -1.76 15.44
CA CYS A 61 -6.32 -1.54 15.93
C CYS A 61 -5.62 -0.45 15.10
N GLY A 62 -4.96 0.48 15.80
CA GLY A 62 -4.06 1.46 15.22
C GLY A 62 -2.60 1.16 15.53
N MET A 63 -1.70 1.98 15.00
CA MET A 63 -0.29 1.97 15.37
C MET A 63 0.23 3.38 15.66
N ALA A 64 1.13 3.49 16.63
CA ALA A 64 1.70 4.74 17.09
C ALA A 64 3.22 4.62 17.28
N MET A 65 3.95 4.79 16.17
CA MET A 65 5.43 4.64 16.12
C MET A 65 6.15 5.97 16.07
N THR A 66 5.69 6.89 15.20
CA THR A 66 6.36 8.15 14.89
C THR A 66 6.26 9.15 16.03
N GLU A 67 7.37 9.82 16.32
CA GLU A 67 7.46 10.94 17.26
C GLU A 67 7.87 12.24 16.52
N LYS A 68 7.97 13.38 17.23
CA LYS A 68 8.28 14.69 16.61
C LYS A 68 9.60 14.70 15.84
N GLN A 69 10.62 13.99 16.31
CA GLN A 69 11.92 13.88 15.66
C GLN A 69 11.90 13.04 14.37
N GLY A 70 10.83 12.31 14.10
CA GLY A 70 10.61 11.56 12.87
C GLY A 70 10.23 10.10 13.07
N GLY A 71 9.83 9.46 11.96
CA GLY A 71 9.41 8.05 11.93
C GLY A 71 10.38 7.12 11.18
N SER A 72 11.38 7.68 10.48
CA SER A 72 12.37 6.86 9.73
C SER A 72 13.37 6.18 10.65
N ASP A 73 13.77 6.85 11.74
CA ASP A 73 14.63 6.30 12.78
C ASP A 73 13.85 6.17 14.10
N VAL A 74 13.00 5.17 14.18
CA VAL A 74 12.17 4.89 15.38
C VAL A 74 13.03 4.48 16.59
N ARG A 75 14.30 4.13 16.41
CA ARG A 75 15.20 3.83 17.54
C ARG A 75 15.52 5.06 18.36
N ALA A 76 15.40 6.25 17.77
CA ALA A 76 15.54 7.54 18.44
C ALA A 76 14.27 7.97 19.20
N ASN A 77 13.25 7.12 19.32
CA ASN A 77 12.05 7.42 20.08
C ASN A 77 12.38 7.70 21.55
N THR A 78 11.66 8.67 22.12
CA THR A 78 11.85 9.17 23.48
C THR A 78 10.73 8.77 24.44
N THR A 79 9.61 8.24 23.93
CA THR A 79 8.56 7.67 24.77
C THR A 79 9.11 6.54 25.62
N VAL A 80 8.93 6.61 26.93
CA VAL A 80 9.45 5.66 27.91
C VAL A 80 8.35 4.71 28.37
N ALA A 81 8.70 3.44 28.54
CA ALA A 81 7.87 2.42 29.16
C ALA A 81 8.51 1.96 30.47
N ARG A 82 7.77 2.06 31.57
CA ARG A 82 8.18 1.60 32.90
C ARG A 82 7.32 0.41 33.32
N PRO A 83 7.93 -0.74 33.72
CA PRO A 83 7.15 -1.87 34.20
C PRO A 83 6.43 -1.48 35.51
N LEU A 84 5.18 -1.93 35.67
CA LEU A 84 4.43 -1.73 36.91
C LEU A 84 4.94 -2.63 38.02
N GLU A 85 5.38 -3.83 37.66
CA GLU A 85 5.88 -4.81 38.63
C GLU A 85 7.21 -5.45 38.16
N GLY A 86 8.09 -5.70 39.08
CA GLY A 86 9.32 -6.44 38.89
C GLY A 86 10.21 -5.88 37.76
N ALA A 87 10.82 -6.78 37.00
CA ALA A 87 11.68 -6.44 35.86
C ALA A 87 10.90 -6.23 34.54
N GLY A 88 9.59 -6.50 34.54
CA GLY A 88 8.76 -6.54 33.34
C GLY A 88 9.09 -7.73 32.44
N GLY A 89 8.66 -7.66 31.17
CA GLY A 89 8.89 -8.71 30.17
C GLY A 89 7.71 -8.91 29.25
N PRO A 90 7.73 -9.97 28.40
CA PRO A 90 6.63 -10.30 27.51
C PRO A 90 5.30 -10.44 28.27
N GLY A 91 4.23 -9.80 27.77
CA GLY A 91 2.90 -9.83 28.38
C GLY A 91 2.72 -8.99 29.65
N ALA A 92 3.81 -8.52 30.29
CA ALA A 92 3.74 -7.71 31.51
C ALA A 92 3.16 -6.31 31.24
N GLU A 93 2.64 -5.70 32.30
CA GLU A 93 2.05 -4.36 32.26
C GLU A 93 3.09 -3.27 32.47
N TYR A 94 2.92 -2.17 31.75
CA TYR A 94 3.79 -1.00 31.76
C TYR A 94 2.99 0.29 31.76
N GLU A 95 3.58 1.33 32.31
CA GLU A 95 3.17 2.72 32.11
C GLU A 95 4.00 3.35 31.00
N LEU A 96 3.33 3.95 30.00
CA LEU A 96 3.94 4.68 28.91
C LEU A 96 3.82 6.17 29.11
N THR A 97 4.95 6.89 29.03
CA THR A 97 4.98 8.36 29.11
C THR A 97 5.77 8.92 27.95
N GLY A 98 5.18 9.87 27.20
CA GLY A 98 5.78 10.49 26.04
C GLY A 98 4.74 11.00 25.05
N HIS A 99 5.10 11.06 23.77
CA HIS A 99 4.20 11.57 22.73
C HIS A 99 4.28 10.75 21.45
N LYS A 100 3.22 10.83 20.63
CA LYS A 100 3.19 10.31 19.25
C LYS A 100 2.71 11.40 18.30
N TRP A 101 3.38 11.51 17.14
CA TRP A 101 3.23 12.66 16.24
C TRP A 101 2.30 12.42 15.07
N PHE A 102 2.18 11.18 14.61
CA PHE A 102 1.21 10.72 13.63
C PHE A 102 0.55 9.44 14.15
N CYS A 103 -0.61 9.61 14.79
CA CYS A 103 -1.44 8.51 15.26
C CYS A 103 -2.75 8.55 14.49
N SER A 104 -2.85 7.70 13.48
CA SER A 104 -4.03 7.61 12.64
C SER A 104 -5.16 6.86 13.33
N ALA A 105 -6.41 7.21 12.97
CA ALA A 105 -7.61 6.59 13.48
C ALA A 105 -7.65 6.53 15.03
N PRO A 106 -7.59 7.69 15.72
CA PRO A 106 -7.51 7.73 17.18
C PRO A 106 -8.75 7.15 17.88
N MET A 107 -9.82 6.82 17.13
CA MET A 107 -11.00 6.10 17.60
C MET A 107 -10.77 4.59 17.71
N CYS A 108 -9.63 4.02 17.24
CA CYS A 108 -9.33 2.60 17.40
C CYS A 108 -9.34 2.18 18.88
N ASP A 109 -9.70 0.94 19.12
CA ASP A 109 -9.84 0.36 20.47
C ASP A 109 -8.50 -0.03 21.08
N LEU A 110 -7.58 -0.46 20.22
CA LEU A 110 -6.23 -0.92 20.54
C LEU A 110 -5.21 -0.16 19.74
N PHE A 111 -4.01 0.04 20.28
CA PHE A 111 -2.85 0.57 19.54
C PHE A 111 -1.61 -0.28 19.77
N LEU A 112 -0.85 -0.60 18.71
CA LEU A 112 0.53 -1.05 18.85
C LEU A 112 1.45 0.17 18.90
N VAL A 113 2.17 0.30 20.02
CA VAL A 113 3.00 1.47 20.34
C VAL A 113 4.46 1.05 20.52
N LEU A 114 5.40 1.82 19.97
CA LEU A 114 6.83 1.65 20.27
C LEU A 114 7.24 2.60 21.40
N ALA A 115 7.91 2.08 22.43
CA ALA A 115 8.45 2.84 23.53
C ALA A 115 9.76 2.22 24.05
N GLN A 116 10.61 3.03 24.72
CA GLN A 116 11.85 2.62 25.36
C GLN A 116 11.55 1.94 26.70
N ALA A 117 11.68 0.62 26.73
CA ALA A 117 11.75 -0.15 27.97
C ALA A 117 13.18 -0.18 28.53
N PRO A 118 13.43 -0.65 29.76
CA PRO A 118 14.79 -0.79 30.30
C PRO A 118 15.74 -1.60 29.41
N GLN A 119 15.22 -2.56 28.66
CA GLN A 119 15.98 -3.43 27.75
C GLN A 119 16.07 -2.87 26.32
N GLY A 120 15.51 -1.69 26.03
CA GLY A 120 15.51 -1.04 24.73
C GLY A 120 14.12 -0.90 24.11
N LEU A 121 14.10 -0.45 22.85
CA LEU A 121 12.87 -0.17 22.13
C LEU A 121 12.00 -1.43 21.96
N SER A 122 10.83 -1.41 22.58
CA SER A 122 9.89 -2.54 22.67
C SER A 122 8.53 -2.17 22.09
N CYS A 123 7.72 -3.17 21.76
CA CYS A 123 6.35 -3.02 21.27
C CYS A 123 5.35 -3.25 22.40
N PHE A 124 4.28 -2.44 22.42
CA PHE A 124 3.26 -2.48 23.47
C PHE A 124 1.86 -2.44 22.84
N ALA A 125 0.94 -3.23 23.40
CA ALA A 125 -0.48 -3.19 23.12
C ALA A 125 -1.15 -2.26 24.16
N LEU A 126 -1.71 -1.14 23.70
CA LEU A 126 -2.35 -0.11 24.50
C LEU A 126 -3.83 -0.06 24.16
N ALA A 127 -4.69 -0.51 25.09
CA ALA A 127 -6.13 -0.39 24.98
C ALA A 127 -6.60 1.04 25.32
N ARG A 128 -7.61 1.54 24.58
CA ARG A 128 -8.17 2.89 24.81
C ARG A 128 -9.08 2.96 26.05
N ILE A 129 -9.77 1.86 26.34
CA ILE A 129 -10.60 1.70 27.53
C ILE A 129 -10.00 0.56 28.36
N LEU A 130 -9.82 0.84 29.62
CA LEU A 130 -9.30 -0.12 30.59
C LEU A 130 -10.39 -1.11 31.04
N PRO A 131 -10.03 -2.25 31.66
CA PRO A 131 -11.02 -3.25 32.10
C PRO A 131 -12.05 -2.74 33.11
N ASP A 132 -11.71 -1.69 33.86
CA ASP A 132 -12.62 -1.03 34.82
C ASP A 132 -13.58 -0.01 34.15
N GLY A 133 -13.54 0.11 32.82
CA GLY A 133 -14.35 1.06 32.05
C GLY A 133 -13.79 2.48 31.98
N SER A 134 -12.70 2.77 32.67
CA SER A 134 -12.04 4.07 32.58
C SER A 134 -11.28 4.28 31.26
N ARG A 135 -11.12 5.54 30.87
CA ARG A 135 -10.29 5.89 29.69
C ARG A 135 -8.82 5.81 30.06
N ASN A 136 -8.05 5.13 29.21
CA ASN A 136 -6.60 5.12 29.33
C ASN A 136 -6.01 6.53 29.10
N ALA A 137 -4.85 6.81 29.67
CA ALA A 137 -4.15 8.10 29.60
C ALA A 137 -3.54 8.38 28.22
N PHE A 138 -4.37 8.27 27.19
CA PHE A 138 -4.07 8.53 25.77
C PHE A 138 -4.76 9.83 25.37
N HIS A 139 -4.01 10.95 25.42
CA HIS A 139 -4.55 12.29 25.30
C HIS A 139 -4.37 12.85 23.89
N LEU A 140 -5.48 12.99 23.16
CA LEU A 140 -5.51 13.64 21.84
C LEU A 140 -5.26 15.15 22.01
N GLN A 141 -4.22 15.67 21.33
CA GLN A 141 -3.89 17.08 21.35
C GLN A 141 -4.58 17.84 20.23
N ARG A 142 -4.43 17.33 19.00
CA ARG A 142 -5.10 17.91 17.83
C ARG A 142 -5.13 16.90 16.67
N LEU A 143 -5.98 17.15 15.69
CA LEU A 143 -5.95 16.50 14.38
C LEU A 143 -5.10 17.31 13.42
N LYS A 144 -4.39 16.60 12.52
CA LYS A 144 -3.57 17.20 11.49
C LYS A 144 -4.42 17.77 10.36
N ASP A 145 -4.15 19.01 9.92
CA ASP A 145 -4.61 19.51 8.64
C ASP A 145 -3.68 18.98 7.54
N LYS A 146 -4.17 18.10 6.67
CA LYS A 146 -3.37 17.33 5.73
C LYS A 146 -3.70 17.70 4.29
N LEU A 147 -2.75 17.46 3.37
CA LEU A 147 -2.92 17.63 1.93
C LEU A 147 -4.07 16.75 1.41
N GLY A 148 -4.05 15.47 1.72
CA GLY A 148 -5.02 14.43 1.36
C GLY A 148 -5.31 13.51 2.53
N ASN A 149 -6.03 12.39 2.26
CA ASN A 149 -6.45 11.42 3.26
C ASN A 149 -7.20 12.08 4.44
N ARG A 150 -8.03 13.07 4.12
CA ARG A 150 -8.66 13.95 5.11
C ARG A 150 -9.78 13.25 5.89
N SER A 151 -10.43 12.26 5.30
CA SER A 151 -11.42 11.42 5.96
C SER A 151 -10.82 10.51 7.04
N ASN A 152 -9.52 10.19 6.94
CA ASN A 152 -8.80 9.51 8.00
C ASN A 152 -8.28 10.52 9.02
N ALA A 153 -8.79 10.50 10.25
CA ALA A 153 -8.28 11.30 11.33
C ALA A 153 -6.83 10.90 11.64
N SER A 154 -5.91 11.89 11.68
CA SER A 154 -4.52 11.68 12.09
C SER A 154 -4.19 12.64 13.21
N SER A 155 -3.82 12.12 14.37
CA SER A 155 -3.70 12.89 15.60
C SER A 155 -2.26 13.01 16.11
N GLU A 156 -2.05 14.03 16.91
CA GLU A 156 -0.95 14.14 17.86
C GLU A 156 -1.46 13.65 19.21
N VAL A 157 -0.66 12.83 19.88
CA VAL A 157 -1.04 12.17 21.12
C VAL A 157 0.03 12.35 22.17
N GLU A 158 -0.39 12.61 23.42
CA GLU A 158 0.45 12.53 24.61
C GLU A 158 0.00 11.37 25.50
N LEU A 159 0.98 10.67 26.05
CA LEU A 159 0.82 9.54 26.95
C LEU A 159 1.34 9.97 28.34
N HIS A 160 0.46 9.95 29.34
CA HIS A 160 0.78 10.38 30.70
C HIS A 160 0.58 9.24 31.69
N GLY A 161 1.45 8.22 31.65
CA GLY A 161 1.26 6.99 32.42
C GLY A 161 0.20 6.07 31.80
N ALA A 162 0.14 6.02 30.46
CA ALA A 162 -0.82 5.17 29.77
C ALA A 162 -0.49 3.70 29.98
N LEU A 163 -1.46 2.89 30.40
CA LEU A 163 -1.29 1.47 30.67
C LEU A 163 -1.23 0.69 29.35
N ALA A 164 -0.25 -0.21 29.25
CA ALA A 164 -0.05 -1.05 28.08
C ALA A 164 0.62 -2.36 28.46
N ARG A 165 0.46 -3.39 27.64
CA ARG A 165 1.10 -4.69 27.84
C ARG A 165 2.17 -4.90 26.77
N MET A 166 3.34 -5.44 27.14
CA MET A 166 4.42 -5.70 26.20
C MET A 166 4.04 -6.81 25.22
N VAL A 167 4.32 -6.60 23.94
CA VAL A 167 4.13 -7.57 22.85
C VAL A 167 5.48 -8.08 22.38
N GLY A 168 5.70 -9.37 22.48
CA GLY A 168 6.95 -10.01 22.10
C GLY A 168 8.11 -9.69 23.03
N GLU A 169 9.34 -9.89 22.57
CA GLU A 169 10.56 -9.82 23.37
C GLU A 169 11.00 -8.38 23.66
N PRO A 170 11.51 -8.10 24.88
CA PRO A 170 12.08 -6.80 25.23
C PRO A 170 13.23 -6.38 24.30
N GLY A 171 13.28 -5.08 23.94
CA GLY A 171 14.29 -4.53 23.05
C GLY A 171 14.13 -4.94 21.56
N ARG A 172 13.11 -5.72 21.23
CA ARG A 172 12.86 -6.19 19.86
C ARG A 172 11.61 -5.56 19.21
N GLY A 173 11.16 -4.41 19.68
CA GLY A 173 9.94 -3.77 19.23
C GLY A 173 9.83 -3.56 17.71
N VAL A 174 10.93 -3.19 17.05
CA VAL A 174 10.97 -3.06 15.59
C VAL A 174 10.76 -4.42 14.91
N THR A 175 11.37 -5.48 15.41
CA THR A 175 11.20 -6.85 14.87
C THR A 175 9.75 -7.32 15.01
N THR A 176 9.12 -7.02 16.13
CA THR A 176 7.72 -7.37 16.41
C THR A 176 6.76 -6.64 15.47
N ILE A 177 6.92 -5.32 15.32
CA ILE A 177 5.97 -4.52 14.54
C ILE A 177 6.21 -4.58 13.03
N ILE A 178 7.35 -5.07 12.57
CA ILE A 178 7.69 -5.11 11.14
C ILE A 178 6.77 -6.05 10.34
N GLU A 179 6.22 -7.07 10.97
CA GLU A 179 5.23 -7.93 10.34
C GLU A 179 3.93 -7.17 10.04
N MET A 180 3.46 -6.32 10.96
CA MET A 180 2.38 -5.38 10.70
C MET A 180 2.72 -4.45 9.54
N VAL A 181 3.92 -3.85 9.57
CA VAL A 181 4.38 -2.91 8.54
C VAL A 181 4.52 -3.58 7.15
N ALA A 182 4.86 -4.86 7.07
CA ALA A 182 4.92 -5.58 5.80
C ALA A 182 3.54 -5.61 5.11
N HIS A 183 2.47 -5.87 5.87
CA HIS A 183 1.11 -5.90 5.35
C HIS A 183 0.62 -4.50 4.96
N THR A 184 0.84 -3.48 5.79
CA THR A 184 0.46 -2.09 5.45
C THR A 184 1.23 -1.55 4.24
N ARG A 185 2.45 -2.02 3.98
CA ARG A 185 3.19 -1.72 2.75
C ARG A 185 2.56 -2.35 1.51
N LEU A 186 2.05 -3.59 1.59
CA LEU A 186 1.26 -4.18 0.52
C LEU A 186 0.05 -3.30 0.21
N ASP A 187 -0.66 -2.82 1.23
CA ASP A 187 -1.82 -1.94 1.05
C ASP A 187 -1.45 -0.60 0.43
N CYS A 188 -0.24 -0.06 0.71
CA CYS A 188 0.26 1.11 -0.01
C CYS A 188 0.41 0.85 -1.52
N VAL A 189 0.89 -0.34 -1.91
CA VAL A 189 1.02 -0.73 -3.33
C VAL A 189 -0.35 -0.89 -3.97
N LEU A 190 -1.27 -1.60 -3.31
CA LEU A 190 -2.65 -1.79 -3.76
C LEU A 190 -3.40 -0.46 -3.89
N GLY A 191 -3.25 0.43 -2.90
CA GLY A 191 -3.89 1.76 -2.90
C GLY A 191 -3.33 2.68 -4.00
N ALA A 192 -2.03 2.65 -4.24
CA ALA A 192 -1.41 3.42 -5.33
C ALA A 192 -1.88 2.92 -6.71
N ALA A 193 -1.88 1.59 -6.93
CA ALA A 193 -2.40 0.98 -8.15
C ALA A 193 -3.90 1.28 -8.35
N ALA A 194 -4.69 1.24 -7.28
CA ALA A 194 -6.12 1.60 -7.30
C ALA A 194 -6.34 3.05 -7.72
N GLY A 195 -5.54 3.99 -7.18
CA GLY A 195 -5.59 5.41 -7.56
C GLY A 195 -5.23 5.63 -9.03
N MET A 196 -4.19 4.94 -9.52
CA MET A 196 -3.83 4.98 -10.95
C MET A 196 -4.98 4.46 -11.83
N ARG A 197 -5.60 3.33 -11.45
CA ARG A 197 -6.74 2.76 -12.20
C ARG A 197 -7.93 3.70 -12.24
N LEU A 198 -8.24 4.38 -11.12
CA LEU A 198 -9.29 5.40 -11.09
C LEU A 198 -8.95 6.58 -12.01
N GLY A 199 -7.70 7.07 -11.97
CA GLY A 199 -7.22 8.13 -12.86
C GLY A 199 -7.40 7.78 -14.34
N VAL A 200 -6.99 6.58 -14.74
CA VAL A 200 -7.20 6.04 -16.10
C VAL A 200 -8.68 6.00 -16.46
N ALA A 201 -9.52 5.46 -15.55
CA ALA A 201 -10.96 5.35 -15.82
C ALA A 201 -11.61 6.72 -16.10
N GLN A 202 -11.25 7.73 -15.30
CA GLN A 202 -11.77 9.10 -15.47
C GLN A 202 -11.22 9.75 -16.76
N ALA A 203 -9.91 9.63 -17.03
CA ALA A 203 -9.30 10.22 -18.22
C ALA A 203 -9.84 9.60 -19.51
N VAL A 204 -9.90 8.26 -19.60
CA VAL A 204 -10.42 7.55 -20.78
C VAL A 204 -11.91 7.84 -20.99
N HIS A 205 -12.72 7.85 -19.91
CA HIS A 205 -14.13 8.19 -20.00
C HIS A 205 -14.30 9.62 -20.52
N HIS A 206 -13.62 10.60 -19.94
CA HIS A 206 -13.70 12.00 -20.37
C HIS A 206 -13.28 12.16 -21.83
N ALA A 207 -12.15 11.60 -22.24
CA ALA A 207 -11.63 11.69 -23.59
C ALA A 207 -12.57 11.02 -24.63
N GLY A 208 -13.28 9.96 -24.23
CA GLY A 208 -14.29 9.28 -25.07
C GLY A 208 -15.54 10.10 -25.34
N HIS A 209 -15.88 11.09 -24.47
CA HIS A 209 -17.10 11.89 -24.55
C HIS A 209 -16.85 13.36 -24.90
N ARG A 210 -15.63 13.85 -24.71
CA ARG A 210 -15.25 15.23 -25.01
C ARG A 210 -14.69 15.36 -26.41
N SER A 211 -15.22 16.30 -27.19
CA SER A 211 -14.69 16.67 -28.52
C SER A 211 -14.03 18.03 -28.50
N ALA A 212 -12.93 18.17 -29.22
CA ALA A 212 -12.23 19.40 -29.53
C ALA A 212 -11.55 19.28 -30.90
N PHE A 213 -11.33 20.39 -31.61
CA PHE A 213 -10.70 20.41 -32.93
C PHE A 213 -11.36 19.46 -33.95
N GLY A 214 -12.69 19.28 -33.85
CA GLY A 214 -13.47 18.49 -34.80
C GLY A 214 -13.52 16.99 -34.57
N ALA A 215 -12.86 16.46 -33.53
CA ALA A 215 -12.86 15.04 -33.18
C ALA A 215 -12.97 14.82 -31.66
N ARG A 216 -13.36 13.59 -31.25
CA ARG A 216 -13.25 13.24 -29.82
C ARG A 216 -11.79 13.24 -29.39
N LEU A 217 -11.52 13.58 -28.13
CA LEU A 217 -10.15 13.60 -27.61
C LEU A 217 -9.46 12.23 -27.73
N VAL A 218 -10.20 11.15 -27.48
CA VAL A 218 -9.68 9.77 -27.58
C VAL A 218 -9.25 9.38 -28.99
N ASP A 219 -9.81 10.04 -30.02
CA ASP A 219 -9.49 9.77 -31.44
C ASP A 219 -8.30 10.61 -31.93
N GLN A 220 -7.77 11.51 -31.11
CA GLN A 220 -6.65 12.36 -31.47
C GLN A 220 -5.32 11.65 -31.14
N PRO A 221 -4.36 11.58 -32.09
CA PRO A 221 -3.14 10.80 -31.91
C PRO A 221 -2.32 11.16 -30.67
N LEU A 222 -2.20 12.47 -30.36
CA LEU A 222 -1.46 12.93 -29.19
C LEU A 222 -2.13 12.49 -27.88
N MET A 223 -3.45 12.67 -27.76
CA MET A 223 -4.21 12.25 -26.59
C MET A 223 -4.21 10.73 -26.47
N GLY A 224 -4.31 10.01 -27.59
CA GLY A 224 -4.21 8.55 -27.61
C GLY A 224 -2.90 8.05 -27.02
N ASN A 225 -1.78 8.71 -27.33
CA ASN A 225 -0.46 8.38 -26.76
C ASN A 225 -0.43 8.63 -25.23
N VAL A 226 -0.93 9.77 -24.75
CA VAL A 226 -1.02 10.08 -23.30
C VAL A 226 -1.86 9.04 -22.57
N LEU A 227 -3.06 8.74 -23.07
CA LEU A 227 -3.96 7.77 -22.45
C LEU A 227 -3.37 6.37 -22.42
N ALA A 228 -2.74 5.93 -23.53
CA ALA A 228 -2.08 4.63 -23.59
C ALA A 228 -0.95 4.51 -22.57
N ASP A 229 -0.14 5.55 -22.42
CA ASP A 229 0.96 5.56 -21.46
C ASP A 229 0.47 5.50 -19.99
N LEU A 230 -0.60 6.22 -19.68
CA LEU A 230 -1.27 6.10 -18.37
C LEU A 230 -1.86 4.69 -18.15
N CYS A 231 -2.44 4.10 -19.19
CA CYS A 231 -2.96 2.73 -19.14
C CYS A 231 -1.85 1.70 -18.85
N LEU A 232 -0.70 1.82 -19.53
CA LEU A 232 0.46 0.95 -19.32
C LEU A 232 0.96 1.01 -17.88
N GLU A 233 1.12 2.20 -17.34
CA GLU A 233 1.59 2.39 -15.96
C GLU A 233 0.62 1.78 -14.93
N SER A 234 -0.69 2.00 -15.13
CA SER A 234 -1.75 1.45 -14.28
C SER A 234 -1.82 -0.08 -14.34
N GLU A 235 -1.69 -0.68 -15.53
CA GLU A 235 -1.71 -2.14 -15.68
C GLU A 235 -0.47 -2.75 -15.05
N ALA A 236 0.71 -2.19 -15.30
CA ALA A 236 1.97 -2.62 -14.70
C ALA A 236 1.96 -2.55 -13.16
N ALA A 237 1.39 -1.49 -12.59
CA ALA A 237 1.21 -1.36 -11.15
C ALA A 237 0.23 -2.41 -10.61
N THR A 238 -0.84 -2.70 -11.34
CA THR A 238 -1.88 -3.65 -10.92
C THR A 238 -1.37 -5.09 -10.93
N VAL A 239 -0.70 -5.53 -12.00
CA VAL A 239 -0.17 -6.91 -12.07
C VAL A 239 0.90 -7.15 -11.00
N LEU A 240 1.76 -6.14 -10.74
CA LEU A 240 2.76 -6.21 -9.68
C LEU A 240 2.10 -6.29 -8.30
N ALA A 241 1.07 -5.47 -8.03
CA ALA A 241 0.31 -5.49 -6.78
C ALA A 241 -0.37 -6.85 -6.54
N MET A 242 -0.98 -7.44 -7.57
CA MET A 242 -1.64 -8.75 -7.47
C MET A 242 -0.62 -9.88 -7.28
N ARG A 243 0.52 -9.86 -7.99
CA ARG A 243 1.58 -10.84 -7.78
C ARG A 243 2.14 -10.77 -6.35
N LEU A 244 2.32 -9.55 -5.84
CA LEU A 244 2.78 -9.37 -4.47
C LEU A 244 1.73 -9.88 -3.46
N ALA A 245 0.45 -9.55 -3.62
CA ALA A 245 -0.63 -10.05 -2.77
C ALA A 245 -0.67 -11.58 -2.74
N ARG A 246 -0.55 -12.23 -3.90
CA ARG A 246 -0.44 -13.68 -3.99
C ARG A 246 0.74 -14.24 -3.18
N ALA A 247 1.89 -13.57 -3.19
CA ALA A 247 3.05 -14.00 -2.41
C ALA A 247 2.80 -13.92 -0.88
N PHE A 248 1.95 -12.97 -0.43
CA PHE A 248 1.53 -12.93 0.97
C PHE A 248 0.65 -14.12 1.32
N ASP A 249 -0.29 -14.51 0.45
CA ASP A 249 -1.16 -15.67 0.66
C ASP A 249 -0.34 -16.98 0.67
N GLU A 250 0.55 -17.15 -0.31
CA GLU A 250 1.43 -18.32 -0.42
C GLU A 250 2.37 -18.45 0.81
N ALA A 251 2.97 -17.33 1.24
CA ALA A 251 3.83 -17.31 2.43
C ALA A 251 3.03 -17.63 3.72
N ALA A 252 1.79 -17.16 3.83
CA ALA A 252 0.92 -17.48 4.96
C ALA A 252 0.53 -18.98 4.98
N ALA A 253 0.49 -19.62 3.80
CA ALA A 253 0.29 -21.05 3.67
C ALA A 253 1.57 -21.89 3.91
N GLY A 254 2.70 -21.26 4.22
CA GLY A 254 3.96 -21.92 4.56
C GLY A 254 4.95 -22.07 3.40
N ASP A 255 4.74 -21.41 2.27
CA ASP A 255 5.70 -21.41 1.16
C ASP A 255 6.90 -20.49 1.48
N GLU A 256 8.04 -21.11 1.75
CA GLU A 256 9.29 -20.40 2.07
C GLU A 256 9.83 -19.58 0.88
N ARG A 257 9.63 -20.08 -0.36
CA ARG A 257 10.04 -19.36 -1.56
C ARG A 257 9.24 -18.06 -1.69
N ALA A 258 7.93 -18.13 -1.51
CA ALA A 258 7.04 -16.97 -1.49
C ALA A 258 7.38 -16.01 -0.35
N ALA A 259 7.75 -16.52 0.83
CA ALA A 259 8.20 -15.68 1.95
C ALA A 259 9.48 -14.89 1.61
N ARG A 260 10.46 -15.51 0.96
CA ARG A 260 11.69 -14.83 0.47
C ARG A 260 11.37 -13.82 -0.63
N PHE A 261 10.54 -14.19 -1.61
CA PHE A 261 10.07 -13.27 -2.65
C PHE A 261 9.40 -12.04 -2.02
N ARG A 262 8.40 -12.26 -1.16
CA ARG A 262 7.66 -11.22 -0.43
C ARG A 262 8.61 -10.27 0.29
N ARG A 263 9.64 -10.80 0.97
CA ARG A 263 10.57 -9.99 1.77
C ARG A 263 11.32 -8.95 0.94
N LEU A 264 11.72 -9.27 -0.29
CA LEU A 264 12.44 -8.35 -1.19
C LEU A 264 11.45 -7.57 -2.08
N ALA A 265 10.44 -8.23 -2.64
CA ALA A 265 9.52 -7.60 -3.58
C ALA A 265 8.64 -6.51 -2.93
N THR A 266 8.33 -6.60 -1.62
CA THR A 266 7.51 -5.60 -0.93
C THR A 266 8.14 -4.19 -0.95
N PRO A 267 9.38 -3.96 -0.47
CA PRO A 267 9.98 -2.64 -0.55
C PRO A 267 10.23 -2.19 -2.00
N VAL A 268 10.51 -3.10 -2.92
CA VAL A 268 10.68 -2.80 -4.36
C VAL A 268 9.36 -2.28 -4.95
N ALA A 269 8.28 -3.01 -4.80
CA ALA A 269 6.97 -2.64 -5.32
C ALA A 269 6.44 -1.36 -4.66
N LYS A 270 6.59 -1.25 -3.34
CA LYS A 270 6.16 -0.07 -2.59
C LYS A 270 6.94 1.18 -3.02
N TYR A 271 8.25 1.08 -3.19
CA TYR A 271 9.05 2.18 -3.71
C TYR A 271 8.55 2.61 -5.08
N TRP A 272 8.53 1.69 -6.04
CA TRP A 272 8.31 2.04 -7.44
C TRP A 272 6.87 2.48 -7.70
N THR A 273 5.88 1.66 -7.36
CA THR A 273 4.46 1.96 -7.62
C THR A 273 4.02 3.27 -6.95
N CYS A 274 4.38 3.46 -5.67
CA CYS A 274 3.98 4.67 -4.96
C CYS A 274 4.73 5.93 -5.44
N LYS A 275 5.94 5.79 -6.02
CA LYS A 275 6.67 6.91 -6.62
C LYS A 275 6.07 7.35 -7.95
N ARG A 276 5.50 6.44 -8.70
CA ARG A 276 4.86 6.74 -9.99
C ARG A 276 3.48 7.39 -9.83
N ALA A 277 2.76 7.05 -8.77
CA ALA A 277 1.39 7.48 -8.56
C ALA A 277 1.16 9.01 -8.60
N PRO A 278 1.98 9.89 -8.01
CA PRO A 278 1.75 11.33 -8.05
C PRO A 278 1.82 11.92 -9.47
N ALA A 279 2.83 11.56 -10.25
CA ALA A 279 2.97 12.02 -11.63
C ALA A 279 1.84 11.49 -12.51
N HIS A 280 1.45 10.23 -12.34
CA HIS A 280 0.32 9.61 -13.03
C HIS A 280 -1.00 10.32 -12.71
N ALA A 281 -1.25 10.64 -11.44
CA ALA A 281 -2.47 11.34 -11.03
C ALA A 281 -2.52 12.78 -11.58
N ALA A 282 -1.38 13.46 -11.67
CA ALA A 282 -1.27 14.79 -12.27
C ALA A 282 -1.63 14.75 -13.76
N GLU A 283 -1.04 13.82 -14.51
CA GLU A 283 -1.32 13.67 -15.94
C GLU A 283 -2.77 13.27 -16.21
N ALA A 284 -3.30 12.31 -15.43
CA ALA A 284 -4.70 11.91 -15.55
C ALA A 284 -5.68 13.08 -15.27
N LEU A 285 -5.35 13.95 -14.30
CA LEU A 285 -6.10 15.18 -14.02
C LEU A 285 -6.04 16.13 -15.20
N GLU A 286 -4.86 16.31 -15.80
CA GLU A 286 -4.63 17.21 -16.94
C GLU A 286 -5.45 16.75 -18.17
N CYS A 287 -5.64 15.46 -18.40
CA CYS A 287 -6.49 14.93 -19.46
C CYS A 287 -7.93 15.48 -19.43
N LEU A 288 -8.44 15.91 -18.27
CA LEU A 288 -9.75 16.52 -18.14
C LEU A 288 -9.74 18.05 -18.37
N GLY A 289 -8.58 18.65 -18.60
CA GLY A 289 -8.42 20.09 -18.73
C GLY A 289 -8.88 20.82 -17.47
N GLY A 290 -9.49 22.00 -17.62
CA GLY A 290 -10.01 22.78 -16.48
C GLY A 290 -10.97 22.02 -15.57
N ASN A 291 -11.74 21.08 -16.11
CA ASN A 291 -12.64 20.23 -15.34
C ASN A 291 -11.89 19.34 -14.35
N GLY A 292 -10.68 18.87 -14.70
CA GLY A 292 -9.83 18.09 -13.81
C GLY A 292 -9.33 18.86 -12.60
N TYR A 293 -9.25 20.19 -12.70
CA TYR A 293 -8.78 21.09 -11.64
C TYR A 293 -9.87 21.57 -10.66
N VAL A 294 -11.11 21.21 -10.93
CA VAL A 294 -12.29 21.59 -10.12
C VAL A 294 -12.65 20.47 -9.16
N GLU A 295 -12.86 20.78 -7.88
CA GLU A 295 -13.12 19.80 -6.81
C GLU A 295 -14.28 18.83 -7.13
N ALA A 296 -15.33 19.31 -7.83
CA ALA A 296 -16.50 18.50 -8.21
C ALA A 296 -16.16 17.30 -9.11
N SER A 297 -15.01 17.32 -9.82
CA SER A 297 -14.58 16.18 -10.65
C SER A 297 -14.03 15.01 -9.83
N GLY A 298 -13.63 15.23 -8.58
CA GLY A 298 -12.92 14.27 -7.76
C GLY A 298 -11.43 14.11 -8.11
N MET A 299 -10.96 14.64 -9.24
CA MET A 299 -9.55 14.54 -9.66
C MET A 299 -8.59 15.30 -8.72
N PRO A 300 -8.91 16.49 -8.20
CA PRO A 300 -8.07 17.16 -7.21
C PRO A 300 -7.90 16.31 -5.93
N ARG A 301 -8.96 15.62 -5.48
CA ARG A 301 -8.85 14.69 -4.35
C ARG A 301 -7.91 13.54 -4.68
N LEU A 302 -8.06 12.89 -5.83
CA LEU A 302 -7.20 11.80 -6.27
C LEU A 302 -5.71 12.23 -6.31
N TYR A 303 -5.43 13.40 -6.85
CA TYR A 303 -4.08 13.97 -6.89
C TYR A 303 -3.52 14.21 -5.48
N ARG A 304 -4.32 14.77 -4.56
CA ARG A 304 -3.89 15.00 -3.18
C ARG A 304 -3.66 13.72 -2.38
N GLU A 305 -4.34 12.63 -2.71
CA GLU A 305 -4.13 11.31 -2.10
C GLU A 305 -2.81 10.66 -2.54
N ALA A 306 -2.43 10.81 -3.80
CA ALA A 306 -1.36 10.07 -4.44
C ALA A 306 0.02 10.16 -3.73
N PRO A 307 0.49 11.31 -3.21
CA PRO A 307 1.81 11.39 -2.56
C PRO A 307 1.94 10.60 -1.26
N LEU A 308 0.83 10.36 -0.55
CA LEU A 308 0.85 9.80 0.80
C LEU A 308 1.46 8.39 0.83
N ASN A 309 1.09 7.54 -0.12
CA ASN A 309 1.58 6.16 -0.19
C ASN A 309 3.10 6.07 -0.40
N SER A 310 3.74 7.12 -0.92
CA SER A 310 5.20 7.23 -1.04
C SER A 310 5.88 7.73 0.25
N ILE A 311 5.12 8.20 1.24
CA ILE A 311 5.63 8.82 2.48
C ILE A 311 5.50 7.88 3.66
N TRP A 312 4.27 7.46 3.99
CA TRP A 312 4.02 6.62 5.16
C TRP A 312 4.53 5.19 4.99
N GLU A 313 4.59 4.39 6.06
CA GLU A 313 5.15 3.01 6.09
C GLU A 313 6.61 2.94 5.62
N GLY A 314 7.30 4.05 5.73
CA GLY A 314 8.66 4.26 5.22
C GLY A 314 8.68 4.95 3.87
N SER A 315 9.39 6.08 3.81
CA SER A 315 9.58 6.87 2.58
C SER A 315 10.37 6.11 1.52
N GLY A 316 10.44 6.66 0.30
CA GLY A 316 11.16 6.03 -0.82
C GLY A 316 12.61 5.65 -0.48
N SER A 317 13.37 6.49 0.21
CA SER A 317 14.74 6.14 0.62
C SER A 317 14.76 5.02 1.66
N VAL A 318 13.78 5.00 2.60
CA VAL A 318 13.66 3.91 3.58
C VAL A 318 13.35 2.57 2.87
N GLN A 319 12.49 2.57 1.84
CA GLN A 319 12.20 1.37 1.05
C GLN A 319 13.46 0.89 0.29
N ALA A 320 14.18 1.82 -0.34
CA ALA A 320 15.40 1.47 -1.07
C ALA A 320 16.47 0.86 -0.14
N LEU A 321 16.69 1.45 1.02
CA LEU A 321 17.62 0.89 2.03
C LEU A 321 17.10 -0.43 2.62
N ASP A 322 15.79 -0.61 2.77
CA ASP A 322 15.23 -1.87 3.26
C ASP A 322 15.39 -3.00 2.25
N ALA A 323 15.26 -2.71 0.95
CA ALA A 323 15.59 -3.67 -0.11
C ALA A 323 17.07 -4.09 -0.06
N LEU A 324 18.00 -3.14 0.07
CA LEU A 324 19.43 -3.47 0.24
C LEU A 324 19.71 -4.31 1.50
N ARG A 325 19.03 -4.01 2.61
CA ARG A 325 19.13 -4.82 3.84
C ARG A 325 18.57 -6.24 3.64
N ALA A 326 17.52 -6.39 2.84
CA ALA A 326 16.98 -7.71 2.49
C ALA A 326 18.01 -8.51 1.70
N LEU A 327 18.61 -7.90 0.68
CA LEU A 327 19.68 -8.51 -0.13
C LEU A 327 20.89 -8.93 0.70
N ALA A 328 21.32 -8.07 1.62
CA ALA A 328 22.48 -8.36 2.47
C ALA A 328 22.21 -9.49 3.49
N ARG A 329 20.98 -9.63 3.96
CA ARG A 329 20.62 -10.66 4.96
C ARG A 329 20.30 -12.02 4.36
N ASP A 330 19.68 -12.03 3.19
CA ASP A 330 19.33 -13.25 2.44
C ASP A 330 19.61 -13.05 0.95
N PRO A 331 20.86 -13.34 0.50
CA PRO A 331 21.18 -13.28 -0.93
C PRO A 331 20.30 -14.17 -1.81
N GLY A 332 19.82 -15.30 -1.29
CA GLY A 332 18.88 -16.17 -1.98
C GLY A 332 17.53 -15.52 -2.29
N GLY A 333 17.17 -14.44 -1.59
CA GLY A 333 15.99 -13.64 -1.92
C GLY A 333 16.09 -12.94 -3.28
N LEU A 334 17.30 -12.54 -3.69
CA LEU A 334 17.54 -12.00 -5.03
C LEU A 334 17.35 -13.07 -6.11
N ASP A 335 17.87 -14.27 -5.88
CA ASP A 335 17.74 -15.38 -6.83
C ASP A 335 16.26 -15.70 -7.05
N VAL A 336 15.46 -15.78 -5.99
CA VAL A 336 14.02 -16.01 -6.07
C VAL A 336 13.30 -14.91 -6.86
N LEU A 337 13.67 -13.63 -6.67
CA LEU A 337 13.09 -12.52 -7.42
C LEU A 337 13.51 -12.56 -8.90
N LEU A 338 14.77 -12.85 -9.17
CA LEU A 338 15.28 -12.95 -10.55
C LEU A 338 14.80 -14.20 -11.28
N ASP A 339 14.49 -15.28 -10.58
CA ASP A 339 13.80 -16.45 -11.14
C ASP A 339 12.37 -16.10 -11.56
N GLU A 340 11.63 -15.35 -10.72
CA GLU A 340 10.30 -14.84 -11.10
C GLU A 340 10.35 -13.99 -12.37
N VAL A 341 11.36 -13.10 -12.48
CA VAL A 341 11.59 -12.33 -13.71
C VAL A 341 11.95 -13.25 -14.87
N GLY A 342 12.74 -14.28 -14.62
CA GLY A 342 13.23 -15.27 -15.58
C GLY A 342 12.14 -16.15 -16.19
N GLU A 343 10.95 -16.19 -15.63
CA GLU A 343 9.77 -16.88 -16.20
C GLU A 343 9.39 -16.35 -17.60
N ALA A 344 9.83 -15.14 -17.97
CA ALA A 344 9.67 -14.54 -19.29
C ALA A 344 10.96 -14.59 -20.14
N ALA A 345 12.01 -15.29 -19.69
CA ALA A 345 13.30 -15.34 -20.38
C ALA A 345 13.16 -15.90 -21.80
N GLY A 346 13.85 -15.27 -22.75
CA GLY A 346 13.83 -15.64 -24.17
C GLY A 346 12.57 -15.24 -24.95
N VAL A 347 11.56 -14.70 -24.28
CA VAL A 347 10.32 -14.21 -24.94
C VAL A 347 10.47 -12.76 -25.39
N GLU A 348 11.12 -11.93 -24.57
CA GLU A 348 11.29 -10.50 -24.82
C GLU A 348 12.78 -10.10 -24.72
N PRO A 349 13.47 -9.88 -25.84
CA PRO A 349 14.91 -9.62 -25.87
C PRO A 349 15.34 -8.36 -25.08
N ARG A 350 14.47 -7.32 -25.03
CA ARG A 350 14.73 -6.09 -24.27
C ARG A 350 14.74 -6.36 -22.77
N LEU A 351 13.85 -7.24 -22.29
CA LEU A 351 13.85 -7.68 -20.90
C LEU A 351 15.12 -8.47 -20.56
N ASP A 352 15.53 -9.39 -21.44
CA ASP A 352 16.77 -10.16 -21.24
C ASP A 352 18.01 -9.25 -21.16
N ALA A 353 18.08 -8.24 -22.06
CA ALA A 353 19.17 -7.25 -22.03
C ALA A 353 19.14 -6.39 -20.76
N PHE A 354 17.95 -5.95 -20.34
CA PHE A 354 17.77 -5.16 -19.13
C PHE A 354 18.20 -5.94 -17.88
N VAL A 355 17.82 -7.21 -17.76
CA VAL A 355 18.21 -8.09 -16.64
C VAL A 355 19.71 -8.32 -16.60
N ARG A 356 20.38 -8.51 -17.75
CA ARG A 356 21.86 -8.61 -17.80
C ARG A 356 22.51 -7.33 -17.27
N GLY A 357 22.03 -6.16 -17.68
CA GLY A 357 22.52 -4.88 -17.17
C GLY A 357 22.26 -4.68 -15.66
N LEU A 358 21.10 -5.11 -15.16
CA LEU A 358 20.76 -5.08 -13.75
C LEU A 358 21.69 -5.99 -12.91
N ARG A 359 21.98 -7.21 -13.37
CA ARG A 359 22.92 -8.12 -12.69
C ARG A 359 24.33 -7.51 -12.62
N ALA A 360 24.80 -6.87 -13.67
CA ALA A 360 26.10 -6.17 -13.68
C ALA A 360 26.12 -5.01 -12.65
N GLU A 361 25.03 -4.24 -12.57
CA GLU A 361 24.90 -3.13 -11.63
C GLU A 361 24.88 -3.59 -10.16
N LEU A 362 24.26 -4.74 -9.88
CA LEU A 362 24.23 -5.36 -8.54
C LEU A 362 25.62 -5.92 -8.13
N GLY A 363 26.48 -6.22 -9.08
CA GLY A 363 27.84 -6.73 -8.84
C GLY A 363 28.83 -5.70 -8.29
N ASP A 364 28.47 -4.42 -8.19
CA ASP A 364 29.29 -3.35 -7.59
C ASP A 364 28.73 -2.98 -6.20
N PRO A 365 29.29 -3.55 -5.11
CA PRO A 365 28.81 -3.28 -3.75
C PRO A 365 29.26 -1.92 -3.20
N ASP A 366 30.37 -1.35 -3.70
CA ASP A 366 31.01 -0.19 -3.08
C ASP A 366 30.16 1.09 -3.18
N THR A 367 29.39 1.23 -4.24
CA THR A 367 28.53 2.40 -4.47
C THR A 367 27.03 2.08 -4.38
N ILE A 368 26.66 0.86 -3.99
CA ILE A 368 25.27 0.38 -4.06
C ILE A 368 24.31 1.21 -3.21
N GLU A 369 24.72 1.71 -2.06
CA GLU A 369 23.84 2.53 -1.21
C GLU A 369 23.50 3.86 -1.88
N ALA A 370 24.46 4.53 -2.52
CA ALA A 370 24.21 5.76 -3.27
C ALA A 370 23.29 5.52 -4.47
N ARG A 371 23.34 4.33 -5.07
CA ARG A 371 22.52 3.89 -6.21
C ARG A 371 21.26 3.13 -5.79
N ALA A 372 20.96 2.99 -4.50
CA ALA A 372 19.89 2.14 -3.97
C ALA A 372 18.54 2.39 -4.66
N ARG A 373 18.17 3.66 -4.87
CA ARG A 373 16.90 4.01 -5.54
C ARG A 373 16.87 3.56 -6.99
N ARG A 374 17.98 3.70 -7.72
CA ARG A 374 18.11 3.24 -9.11
C ARG A 374 18.02 1.71 -9.20
N VAL A 375 18.72 0.99 -8.31
CA VAL A 375 18.67 -0.48 -8.26
C VAL A 375 17.24 -0.97 -8.00
N VAL A 376 16.56 -0.38 -7.03
CA VAL A 376 15.19 -0.77 -6.65
C VAL A 376 14.18 -0.43 -7.76
N GLU A 377 14.33 0.71 -8.44
CA GLU A 377 13.56 1.04 -9.63
C GLU A 377 13.71 -0.02 -10.73
N ARG A 378 14.94 -0.40 -11.04
CA ARG A 378 15.23 -1.42 -12.07
C ARG A 378 14.69 -2.80 -11.70
N LEU A 379 14.74 -3.19 -10.41
CA LEU A 379 14.09 -4.41 -9.93
C LEU A 379 12.57 -4.34 -10.13
N GLY A 380 11.96 -3.20 -9.82
CA GLY A 380 10.52 -2.97 -10.03
C GLY A 380 10.12 -3.06 -11.52
N LEU A 381 10.87 -2.40 -12.39
CA LEU A 381 10.65 -2.43 -13.84
C LEU A 381 10.81 -3.85 -14.42
N ALA A 382 11.84 -4.60 -13.99
CA ALA A 382 12.04 -5.98 -14.45
C ALA A 382 10.88 -6.90 -14.04
N LEU A 383 10.39 -6.77 -12.79
CA LEU A 383 9.22 -7.52 -12.33
C LEU A 383 7.96 -7.16 -13.12
N GLN A 384 7.68 -5.85 -13.31
CA GLN A 384 6.54 -5.40 -14.09
C GLN A 384 6.58 -5.90 -15.51
N ALA A 385 7.73 -5.78 -16.19
CA ALA A 385 7.90 -6.24 -17.56
C ALA A 385 7.67 -7.76 -17.70
N SER A 386 8.29 -8.58 -16.83
CA SER A 386 8.07 -10.02 -16.82
C SER A 386 6.60 -10.40 -16.62
N LEU A 387 5.91 -9.73 -15.68
CA LEU A 387 4.49 -9.97 -15.45
C LEU A 387 3.61 -9.57 -16.63
N LEU A 388 3.90 -8.44 -17.28
CA LEU A 388 3.17 -8.00 -18.47
C LEU A 388 3.41 -8.94 -19.66
N VAL A 389 4.64 -9.38 -19.89
CA VAL A 389 4.96 -10.34 -20.96
C VAL A 389 4.19 -11.66 -20.79
N ARG A 390 4.02 -12.11 -19.55
CA ARG A 390 3.34 -13.38 -19.25
C ARG A 390 1.80 -13.28 -19.20
N HIS A 391 1.26 -12.12 -18.82
CA HIS A 391 -0.16 -12.04 -18.42
C HIS A 391 -0.96 -10.97 -19.15
N SER A 392 -0.34 -10.09 -19.93
CA SER A 392 -1.01 -9.03 -20.67
C SER A 392 -0.99 -9.27 -22.18
N PRO A 393 -1.86 -8.61 -22.96
CA PRO A 393 -1.80 -8.68 -24.41
C PRO A 393 -0.45 -8.19 -24.97
N PRO A 394 0.01 -8.73 -26.13
CA PRO A 394 1.29 -8.35 -26.72
C PRO A 394 1.47 -6.83 -26.90
N ALA A 395 0.43 -6.09 -27.28
CA ALA A 395 0.50 -4.63 -27.46
C ALA A 395 0.89 -3.90 -26.17
N VAL A 396 0.42 -4.38 -25.01
CA VAL A 396 0.76 -3.81 -23.69
C VAL A 396 2.20 -4.15 -23.33
N ALA A 397 2.59 -5.41 -23.43
CA ALA A 397 3.93 -5.87 -23.08
C ALA A 397 5.01 -5.21 -23.98
N ASP A 398 4.77 -5.15 -25.30
CA ASP A 398 5.67 -4.53 -26.27
C ASP A 398 5.87 -3.04 -25.99
N ALA A 399 4.78 -2.29 -25.83
CA ALA A 399 4.83 -0.85 -25.52
C ALA A 399 5.55 -0.55 -24.20
N PHE A 400 5.31 -1.38 -23.17
CA PHE A 400 5.99 -1.24 -21.88
C PHE A 400 7.51 -1.49 -22.02
N CYS A 401 7.90 -2.58 -22.67
CA CYS A 401 9.31 -2.93 -22.83
C CYS A 401 10.06 -1.90 -23.68
N ALA A 402 9.46 -1.42 -24.78
CA ALA A 402 10.06 -0.38 -25.62
C ALA A 402 10.29 0.92 -24.83
N SER A 403 9.26 1.40 -24.15
CA SER A 403 9.32 2.71 -23.48
C SER A 403 10.07 2.70 -22.14
N ARG A 404 10.04 1.59 -21.39
CA ARG A 404 10.58 1.53 -20.02
C ARG A 404 11.91 0.78 -19.89
N LEU A 405 12.20 -0.17 -20.76
CA LEU A 405 13.41 -0.99 -20.68
C LEU A 405 14.47 -0.59 -21.72
N ASP A 406 14.05 -0.30 -22.95
CA ASP A 406 14.94 0.05 -24.05
C ASP A 406 15.27 1.56 -24.08
N GLY A 407 14.52 2.36 -23.32
CA GLY A 407 14.74 3.80 -23.19
C GLY A 407 14.22 4.60 -24.38
N ASP A 408 13.37 4.01 -25.24
CA ASP A 408 12.69 4.70 -26.32
C ASP A 408 11.40 5.37 -25.81
N GLY A 409 11.56 6.23 -24.83
CA GLY A 409 10.49 7.01 -24.20
C GLY A 409 11.06 8.25 -23.50
N GLY A 410 10.21 9.27 -23.32
CA GLY A 410 10.58 10.49 -22.60
C GLY A 410 10.38 10.38 -21.08
N LEU A 411 10.57 11.51 -20.39
CA LEU A 411 10.42 11.59 -18.94
C LEU A 411 8.96 11.87 -18.53
N ALA A 412 8.17 12.52 -19.39
CA ALA A 412 6.75 12.78 -19.16
C ALA A 412 5.89 11.63 -19.71
N PHE A 413 4.66 11.52 -19.22
CA PHE A 413 3.67 10.65 -19.86
C PHE A 413 3.30 11.16 -21.26
N GLY A 414 2.82 10.26 -22.13
CA GLY A 414 2.47 10.58 -23.51
C GLY A 414 3.66 10.65 -24.45
N THR A 415 4.74 10.00 -24.13
CA THR A 415 5.97 9.94 -24.93
C THR A 415 6.31 8.52 -25.38
N LEU A 416 5.28 7.70 -25.61
CA LEU A 416 5.46 6.35 -26.16
C LEU A 416 6.06 6.42 -27.58
N PRO A 417 6.92 5.46 -27.96
CA PRO A 417 7.57 5.43 -29.25
C PRO A 417 6.58 5.25 -30.42
N ALA A 418 7.03 5.56 -31.61
CA ALA A 418 6.27 5.30 -32.82
C ALA A 418 5.98 3.80 -33.02
N GLY A 419 4.80 3.47 -33.53
CA GLY A 419 4.38 2.09 -33.78
C GLY A 419 3.64 1.41 -32.61
N VAL A 420 3.53 2.06 -31.44
CA VAL A 420 2.69 1.56 -30.33
C VAL A 420 1.22 1.57 -30.75
N ASP A 421 0.51 0.47 -30.55
CA ASP A 421 -0.95 0.40 -30.74
C ASP A 421 -1.68 1.02 -29.56
N ALA A 422 -1.65 2.34 -29.51
CA ALA A 422 -2.32 3.12 -28.47
C ALA A 422 -3.83 2.85 -28.43
N GLY A 423 -4.47 2.59 -29.57
CA GLY A 423 -5.90 2.30 -29.67
C GLY A 423 -6.28 1.02 -28.92
N ALA A 424 -5.56 -0.08 -29.16
CA ALA A 424 -5.80 -1.35 -28.48
C ALA A 424 -5.58 -1.24 -26.95
N ILE A 425 -4.54 -0.52 -26.52
CA ILE A 425 -4.21 -0.30 -25.11
C ILE A 425 -5.33 0.48 -24.43
N VAL A 426 -5.79 1.60 -25.01
CA VAL A 426 -6.84 2.45 -24.44
C VAL A 426 -8.17 1.71 -24.39
N GLU A 427 -8.55 1.01 -25.48
CA GLU A 427 -9.81 0.26 -25.56
C GLU A 427 -9.91 -0.80 -24.46
N ARG A 428 -8.82 -1.51 -24.16
CA ARG A 428 -8.74 -2.48 -23.07
C ARG A 428 -9.06 -1.87 -21.70
N HIS A 429 -8.80 -0.59 -21.50
CA HIS A 429 -8.98 0.10 -20.22
C HIS A 429 -10.28 0.92 -20.14
N ARG A 430 -11.08 0.91 -21.20
CA ARG A 430 -12.33 1.67 -21.25
C ARG A 430 -13.30 1.21 -20.16
N PRO A 431 -13.83 2.13 -19.32
CA PRO A 431 -14.85 1.79 -18.34
C PRO A 431 -16.11 1.27 -19.00
N GLY A 432 -16.71 0.20 -18.46
CA GLY A 432 -17.95 -0.38 -18.98
C GLY A 432 -17.83 -1.34 -20.15
N ASN A 433 -16.62 -1.67 -20.61
CA ASN A 433 -16.40 -2.77 -21.54
C ASN A 433 -16.51 -4.10 -20.78
N ASP A 434 -17.73 -4.67 -20.74
CA ASP A 434 -18.03 -6.05 -20.32
C ASP A 434 -17.52 -7.07 -21.37
N ALA A 435 -16.28 -6.98 -21.79
CA ALA A 435 -15.67 -8.01 -22.60
C ALA A 435 -15.39 -9.24 -21.71
N GLY A 436 -16.43 -10.04 -21.44
CA GLY A 436 -16.26 -11.33 -20.82
C GLY A 436 -17.25 -11.77 -19.74
N TYR A 437 -18.22 -10.96 -19.33
CA TYR A 437 -19.33 -11.46 -18.53
C TYR A 437 -20.52 -11.74 -19.45
N SER A 438 -20.60 -12.97 -19.94
CA SER A 438 -21.81 -13.49 -20.60
C SER A 438 -22.97 -13.43 -19.61
N ARG A 439 -24.08 -12.79 -20.04
CA ARG A 439 -25.37 -12.76 -19.34
C ARG A 439 -26.05 -14.14 -19.31
N GLU A 440 -25.40 -15.16 -18.80
CA GLU A 440 -25.97 -16.52 -18.68
C GLU A 440 -26.13 -16.97 -17.22
N ALA A 441 -26.46 -16.10 -16.30
CA ALA A 441 -26.78 -16.55 -14.94
C ALA A 441 -27.84 -15.67 -14.25
N THR A 442 -28.95 -15.31 -14.93
CA THR A 442 -30.16 -14.86 -14.24
C THR A 442 -31.43 -15.18 -15.05
N SER A 443 -31.69 -16.48 -15.22
CA SER A 443 -33.02 -16.96 -15.56
C SER A 443 -33.35 -18.19 -14.73
N SER A 444 -33.43 -18.03 -13.41
CA SER A 444 -34.18 -18.96 -12.54
C SER A 444 -34.41 -18.28 -11.19
N GLY A 445 -35.63 -17.87 -10.91
CA GLY A 445 -36.07 -17.44 -9.58
C GLY A 445 -36.82 -16.11 -9.56
N GLY A 446 -37.93 -16.02 -10.26
CA GLY A 446 -38.97 -15.03 -9.99
C GLY A 446 -39.60 -15.30 -8.62
N GLY A 447 -39.36 -14.43 -7.67
CA GLY A 447 -40.11 -14.31 -6.43
C GLY A 447 -40.48 -12.85 -6.29
N GLU A 448 -41.73 -12.53 -6.60
CA GLU A 448 -42.33 -11.22 -6.31
C GLU A 448 -42.23 -10.97 -4.80
N LEU A 449 -41.58 -9.89 -4.44
CA LEU A 449 -41.73 -9.27 -3.12
C LEU A 449 -42.72 -8.12 -3.26
N ASP A 450 -43.93 -8.39 -2.83
CA ASP A 450 -44.96 -7.40 -2.56
C ASP A 450 -44.46 -6.41 -1.51
N VAL A 451 -44.32 -5.15 -1.89
CA VAL A 451 -44.07 -4.04 -0.93
C VAL A 451 -45.41 -3.32 -0.79
N ASP A 452 -46.10 -3.68 0.28
CA ASP A 452 -47.31 -2.99 0.71
C ASP A 452 -46.94 -1.59 1.24
N ALA A 453 -47.57 -0.57 0.61
CA ALA A 453 -47.45 0.81 1.02
C ALA A 453 -48.49 1.06 2.10
N GLY A 454 -48.03 1.48 3.28
CA GLY A 454 -48.92 1.86 4.38
C GLY A 454 -48.33 2.88 5.34
N ALA A 455 -48.79 4.15 5.18
CA ALA A 455 -48.80 5.30 6.10
C ALA A 455 -47.50 5.80 6.73
#